data_4e29dbdbe1f095e6eb1e060daf428e43
#
_entry.id   4e29dbdbe1f095e6eb1e060daf428e43
#
_cell.length_a   1.000
_cell.length_b   1.000
_cell.length_c   1.000
_cell.angle_alpha   90.00
_cell.angle_beta   90.00
_cell.angle_gamma   90.00
#
_symmetry.space_group_name_H-M   'P 1'
#
loop_
_entity.id
_entity.type
_entity.pdbx_description
1 polymer ?
#
loop_
_entity_poly.entity_id
_entity_poly.type
_entity_poly.pdbx_seq_one_letter_code
_entity_poly.pdbx_strand_id
1 'polypeptide(L)'
;IRKMKNKKGFTLVELIVVLVILAILAALLVPALTGYIDKANYEKVVATTRSVVMAAQTEYSEAYGKGTAVALAATAEANTTDIGKAACKLAEITDSADKYINDIKSVKLTGTATDGVITKVEVTQGKYICVYEKNGLTSTTDYKYTSGNYGVKAAS
;
A
#
# COMPACT_ATOMS: atom_id res chain seq x y z
N ILE A 1 -41.26 25.09 49.62
CA ILE A 1 -40.42 25.99 48.82
C ILE A 1 -39.20 25.20 48.42
N ARG A 2 -39.16 24.74 47.17
CA ARG A 2 -37.99 24.03 46.60
C ARG A 2 -36.88 25.06 46.39
N LYS A 3 -35.79 24.92 47.15
CA LYS A 3 -34.53 25.59 46.87
C LYS A 3 -34.04 25.18 45.50
N MET A 4 -34.09 26.08 44.51
CA MET A 4 -33.42 25.90 43.24
C MET A 4 -31.94 25.88 43.51
N LYS A 5 -31.28 24.74 43.33
CA LYS A 5 -29.82 24.58 43.32
C LYS A 5 -29.32 25.45 42.17
N ASN A 6 -28.54 26.52 42.49
CA ASN A 6 -27.80 27.30 41.52
C ASN A 6 -26.87 26.36 40.74
N LYS A 7 -27.27 25.99 39.54
CA LYS A 7 -26.36 25.36 38.58
C LYS A 7 -25.47 26.48 38.04
N LYS A 8 -24.23 26.51 38.50
CA LYS A 8 -23.20 27.37 37.93
C LYS A 8 -22.97 26.89 36.48
N GLY A 9 -23.51 27.63 35.53
CA GLY A 9 -23.25 27.43 34.10
C GLY A 9 -21.90 28.02 33.74
N PHE A 10 -21.29 27.52 32.65
CA PHE A 10 -20.10 28.12 32.07
C PHE A 10 -20.38 29.53 31.56
N THR A 11 -19.41 30.43 31.70
CA THR A 11 -19.50 31.77 31.11
C THR A 11 -19.16 31.69 29.62
N LEU A 12 -19.69 32.64 28.82
CA LEU A 12 -19.41 32.75 27.39
C LEU A 12 -17.91 32.91 27.13
N VAL A 13 -17.23 33.65 27.98
CA VAL A 13 -15.76 33.90 27.87
C VAL A 13 -14.98 32.61 28.09
N GLU A 14 -15.33 31.79 29.08
CA GLU A 14 -14.68 30.48 29.32
C GLU A 14 -14.82 29.57 28.11
N LEU A 15 -15.98 29.56 27.45
CA LEU A 15 -16.23 28.76 26.26
C LEU A 15 -15.40 29.25 25.07
N ILE A 16 -15.31 30.56 24.85
CA ILE A 16 -14.49 31.17 23.78
C ILE A 16 -13.00 30.87 24.00
N VAL A 17 -12.49 31.00 25.21
CA VAL A 17 -11.07 30.71 25.53
C VAL A 17 -10.72 29.26 25.24
N VAL A 18 -11.58 28.32 25.63
CA VAL A 18 -11.38 26.88 25.33
C VAL A 18 -11.36 26.62 23.83
N LEU A 19 -12.28 27.22 23.06
CA LEU A 19 -12.32 27.07 21.61
C LEU A 19 -11.06 27.64 20.95
N VAL A 20 -10.54 28.77 21.40
CA VAL A 20 -9.31 29.38 20.87
C VAL A 20 -8.10 28.48 21.16
N ILE A 21 -7.99 27.95 22.37
CA ILE A 21 -6.91 27.02 22.73
C ILE A 21 -6.96 25.76 21.85
N LEU A 22 -8.16 25.17 21.70
CA LEU A 22 -8.34 24.00 20.85
C LEU A 22 -8.00 24.28 19.38
N ALA A 23 -8.34 25.47 18.86
CA ALA A 23 -8.01 25.88 17.50
C ALA A 23 -6.50 25.99 17.29
N ILE A 24 -5.77 26.59 18.25
CA ILE A 24 -4.30 26.71 18.19
C ILE A 24 -3.65 25.33 18.24
N LEU A 25 -4.08 24.45 19.14
CA LEU A 25 -3.57 23.08 19.24
C LEU A 25 -3.84 22.28 17.97
N ALA A 26 -5.04 22.37 17.41
CA ALA A 26 -5.40 21.71 16.16
C ALA A 26 -4.54 22.22 14.99
N ALA A 27 -4.29 23.53 14.89
CA ALA A 27 -3.46 24.11 13.84
C ALA A 27 -2.01 23.61 13.85
N LEU A 28 -1.48 23.24 15.01
CA LEU A 28 -0.13 22.67 15.13
C LEU A 28 -0.11 21.15 14.90
N LEU A 29 -1.17 20.44 15.29
CA LEU A 29 -1.22 18.97 15.21
C LEU A 29 -1.54 18.45 13.81
N VAL A 30 -2.42 19.15 13.07
CA VAL A 30 -2.89 18.66 11.74
C VAL A 30 -1.77 18.50 10.73
N PRO A 31 -0.82 19.45 10.54
CA PRO A 31 0.27 19.29 9.57
C PRO A 31 1.21 18.14 9.91
N ALA A 32 1.48 17.90 11.18
CA ALA A 32 2.32 16.80 11.62
C ALA A 32 1.64 15.44 11.36
N LEU A 33 0.33 15.34 11.60
CA LEU A 33 -0.43 14.10 11.46
C LEU A 33 -0.54 13.66 10.00
N THR A 34 -0.71 14.59 9.06
CA THR A 34 -0.80 14.26 7.62
C THR A 34 0.47 13.59 7.10
N GLY A 35 1.65 14.04 7.53
CA GLY A 35 2.92 13.42 7.15
C GLY A 35 3.06 11.98 7.66
N TYR A 36 2.60 11.70 8.87
CA TYR A 36 2.60 10.33 9.42
C TYR A 36 1.63 9.41 8.70
N ILE A 37 0.45 9.91 8.31
CA ILE A 37 -0.54 9.13 7.56
C ILE A 37 0.01 8.76 6.17
N ASP A 38 0.65 9.68 5.48
CA ASP A 38 1.25 9.39 4.17
C ASP A 38 2.36 8.34 4.28
N LYS A 39 3.24 8.47 5.29
CA LYS A 39 4.28 7.46 5.54
C LYS A 39 3.69 6.08 5.85
N ALA A 40 2.66 6.01 6.69
CA ALA A 40 1.98 4.75 6.99
C ALA A 40 1.35 4.12 5.74
N ASN A 41 0.80 4.92 4.84
CA ASN A 41 0.27 4.44 3.57
C ASN A 41 1.37 3.92 2.65
N TYR A 42 2.53 4.56 2.58
CA TYR A 42 3.68 4.05 1.81
C TYR A 42 4.16 2.71 2.35
N GLU A 43 4.32 2.59 3.66
CA GLU A 43 4.73 1.34 4.30
C GLU A 43 3.71 0.22 4.09
N LYS A 44 2.41 0.52 4.11
CA LYS A 44 1.33 -0.43 3.80
C LYS A 44 1.47 -0.98 2.38
N VAL A 45 1.64 -0.12 1.39
CA VAL A 45 1.77 -0.55 -0.01
C VAL A 45 3.06 -1.34 -0.23
N VAL A 46 4.16 -0.96 0.42
CA VAL A 46 5.43 -1.73 0.40
C VAL A 46 5.24 -3.11 1.02
N ALA A 47 4.54 -3.22 2.16
CA ALA A 47 4.26 -4.51 2.79
C ALA A 47 3.41 -5.42 1.89
N THR A 48 2.37 -4.89 1.27
CA THR A 48 1.56 -5.63 0.27
C THR A 48 2.42 -6.09 -0.90
N THR A 49 3.24 -5.19 -1.47
CA THR A 49 4.12 -5.54 -2.60
C THR A 49 5.13 -6.61 -2.21
N ARG A 50 5.67 -6.56 -1.00
CA ARG A 50 6.61 -7.58 -0.48
C ARG A 50 5.95 -8.96 -0.39
N SER A 51 4.71 -9.05 0.08
CA SER A 51 3.94 -10.30 0.08
C SER A 51 3.73 -10.84 -1.34
N VAL A 52 3.41 -9.97 -2.28
CA VAL A 52 3.24 -10.33 -3.70
C VAL A 52 4.57 -10.81 -4.31
N VAL A 53 5.68 -10.15 -4.02
CA VAL A 53 7.02 -10.56 -4.52
C VAL A 53 7.37 -11.95 -4.03
N MET A 54 7.19 -12.24 -2.74
CA MET A 54 7.49 -13.56 -2.18
C MET A 54 6.58 -14.64 -2.76
N ALA A 55 5.28 -14.38 -2.83
CA ALA A 55 4.31 -15.31 -3.41
C ALA A 55 4.58 -15.57 -4.90
N ALA A 56 4.81 -14.52 -5.67
CA ALA A 56 5.13 -14.62 -7.10
C ALA A 56 6.43 -15.38 -7.35
N GLN A 57 7.47 -15.13 -6.56
CA GLN A 57 8.74 -15.86 -6.69
C GLN A 57 8.56 -17.34 -6.34
N THR A 58 7.77 -17.67 -5.32
CA THR A 58 7.49 -19.07 -4.95
C THR A 58 6.78 -19.81 -6.08
N GLU A 59 5.69 -19.28 -6.57
CA GLU A 59 4.90 -19.89 -7.66
C GLU A 59 5.70 -20.00 -8.95
N TYR A 60 6.50 -18.96 -9.25
CA TYR A 60 7.30 -18.94 -10.46
C TYR A 60 8.49 -19.92 -10.40
N SER A 61 9.14 -20.06 -9.25
CA SER A 61 10.18 -21.06 -9.04
C SER A 61 9.62 -22.48 -9.13
N GLU A 62 8.42 -22.71 -8.63
CA GLU A 62 7.74 -24.01 -8.74
C GLU A 62 7.41 -24.34 -10.21
N ALA A 63 6.86 -23.36 -10.95
CA ALA A 63 6.60 -23.53 -12.38
C ALA A 63 7.89 -23.80 -13.18
N TYR A 64 8.97 -23.12 -12.84
CA TYR A 64 10.29 -23.37 -13.43
C TYR A 64 10.78 -24.79 -13.16
N GLY A 65 10.70 -25.24 -11.92
CA GLY A 65 11.08 -26.61 -11.54
C GLY A 65 10.25 -27.71 -12.25
N LYS A 66 9.01 -27.40 -12.58
CA LYS A 66 8.14 -28.28 -13.39
C LYS A 66 8.33 -28.16 -14.90
N GLY A 67 9.17 -27.24 -15.37
CA GLY A 67 9.37 -26.95 -16.79
C GLY A 67 8.17 -26.25 -17.47
N THR A 68 7.30 -25.61 -16.69
CA THR A 68 6.10 -24.92 -17.17
C THR A 68 6.18 -23.39 -17.06
N ALA A 69 7.34 -22.86 -16.62
CA ALA A 69 7.54 -21.41 -16.53
C ALA A 69 7.50 -20.76 -17.91
N VAL A 70 6.75 -19.67 -18.01
CA VAL A 70 6.68 -18.82 -19.21
C VAL A 70 7.16 -17.42 -18.86
N ALA A 71 7.64 -16.66 -19.84
CA ALA A 71 8.00 -15.27 -19.61
C ALA A 71 6.77 -14.45 -19.18
N LEU A 72 6.90 -13.73 -18.08
CA LEU A 72 5.87 -12.83 -17.59
C LEU A 72 6.17 -11.41 -18.08
N ALA A 73 5.24 -10.84 -18.84
CA ALA A 73 5.35 -9.47 -19.34
C ALA A 73 4.63 -8.50 -18.41
N ALA A 74 5.27 -7.36 -18.14
CA ALA A 74 4.74 -6.30 -17.26
C ALA A 74 3.41 -5.67 -17.72
N THR A 75 2.91 -6.03 -18.88
CA THR A 75 1.66 -5.50 -19.44
C THR A 75 0.41 -6.27 -19.03
N ALA A 76 0.56 -7.52 -18.58
CA ALA A 76 -0.56 -8.36 -18.17
C ALA A 76 -0.85 -8.19 -16.67
N GLU A 77 -2.14 -8.16 -16.31
CA GLU A 77 -2.56 -8.22 -14.92
C GLU A 77 -2.30 -9.62 -14.35
N ALA A 78 -1.77 -9.69 -13.13
CA ALA A 78 -1.43 -10.96 -12.49
C ALA A 78 -2.63 -11.88 -12.35
N ASN A 79 -3.80 -11.36 -12.03
CA ASN A 79 -5.03 -12.14 -11.89
C ASN A 79 -5.62 -12.69 -13.21
N THR A 80 -4.94 -12.48 -14.33
CA THR A 80 -5.32 -13.03 -15.64
C THR A 80 -4.46 -14.22 -16.10
N THR A 81 -3.33 -14.44 -15.46
CA THR A 81 -2.39 -15.53 -15.78
C THR A 81 -2.43 -16.62 -14.70
N ASP A 82 -2.18 -17.87 -15.02
CA ASP A 82 -2.25 -18.98 -14.06
C ASP A 82 -1.25 -18.80 -12.90
N ILE A 83 -0.01 -18.46 -13.20
CA ILE A 83 1.02 -18.19 -12.20
C ILE A 83 0.67 -16.95 -11.37
N GLY A 84 0.19 -15.91 -12.02
CA GLY A 84 -0.21 -14.69 -11.35
C GLY A 84 -1.42 -14.88 -10.44
N LYS A 85 -2.42 -15.68 -10.84
CA LYS A 85 -3.57 -16.05 -9.99
C LYS A 85 -3.12 -16.83 -8.77
N ALA A 86 -2.24 -17.83 -8.93
CA ALA A 86 -1.70 -18.58 -7.83
C ALA A 86 -0.91 -17.68 -6.86
N ALA A 87 -0.07 -16.80 -7.37
CA ALA A 87 0.66 -15.82 -6.58
C ALA A 87 -0.27 -14.86 -5.82
N CYS A 88 -1.32 -14.35 -6.47
CA CYS A 88 -2.30 -13.47 -5.84
C CYS A 88 -3.09 -14.17 -4.72
N LYS A 89 -3.43 -15.44 -4.90
CA LYS A 89 -4.07 -16.27 -3.85
C LYS A 89 -3.12 -16.53 -2.68
N LEU A 90 -1.87 -16.89 -2.95
CA LEU A 90 -0.86 -17.12 -1.93
C LEU A 90 -0.54 -15.84 -1.14
N ALA A 91 -0.57 -14.68 -1.80
CA ALA A 91 -0.41 -13.37 -1.16
C ALA A 91 -1.69 -12.86 -0.45
N GLU A 92 -2.80 -13.60 -0.55
CA GLU A 92 -4.11 -13.24 0.02
C GLU A 92 -4.64 -11.87 -0.42
N ILE A 93 -4.42 -11.52 -1.69
CA ILE A 93 -4.81 -10.22 -2.27
C ILE A 93 -5.97 -10.31 -3.26
N THR A 94 -6.52 -11.51 -3.46
CA THR A 94 -7.72 -11.76 -4.29
C THR A 94 -8.76 -12.55 -3.54
N ASP A 95 -10.02 -12.38 -3.95
CA ASP A 95 -11.15 -13.20 -3.49
C ASP A 95 -11.21 -14.54 -4.24
N SER A 96 -12.24 -15.32 -3.98
CA SER A 96 -12.47 -16.63 -4.62
C SER A 96 -12.74 -16.55 -6.13
N ALA A 97 -13.06 -15.38 -6.64
CA ALA A 97 -13.30 -15.08 -8.06
C ALA A 97 -12.08 -14.45 -8.77
N ASP A 98 -10.89 -14.52 -8.16
CA ASP A 98 -9.65 -13.91 -8.63
C ASP A 98 -9.72 -12.36 -8.75
N LYS A 99 -10.62 -11.72 -8.01
CA LYS A 99 -10.76 -10.27 -8.00
C LYS A 99 -9.94 -9.67 -6.86
N TYR A 100 -9.21 -8.58 -7.13
CA TYR A 100 -8.41 -7.89 -6.12
C TYR A 100 -9.25 -7.35 -4.96
N ILE A 101 -8.73 -7.45 -3.74
CA ILE A 101 -9.30 -6.95 -2.48
C ILE A 101 -8.39 -5.86 -1.87
N ASN A 102 -8.81 -5.28 -0.73
CA ASN A 102 -8.00 -4.33 0.06
C ASN A 102 -7.49 -3.11 -0.72
N ASP A 103 -8.33 -2.48 -1.53
CA ASP A 103 -7.99 -1.33 -2.39
C ASP A 103 -6.92 -1.60 -3.46
N ILE A 104 -6.56 -2.86 -3.70
CA ILE A 104 -5.65 -3.22 -4.77
C ILE A 104 -6.41 -3.09 -6.10
N LYS A 105 -5.81 -2.35 -7.03
CA LYS A 105 -6.40 -2.06 -8.34
C LYS A 105 -5.72 -2.83 -9.46
N SER A 106 -4.42 -3.08 -9.32
CA SER A 106 -3.58 -3.69 -10.34
C SER A 106 -2.37 -4.35 -9.72
N VAL A 107 -2.00 -5.51 -10.23
CA VAL A 107 -0.74 -6.18 -9.93
C VAL A 107 -0.12 -6.67 -11.23
N LYS A 108 1.13 -6.26 -11.50
CA LYS A 108 1.87 -6.68 -12.68
C LYS A 108 3.15 -7.36 -12.27
N LEU A 109 3.43 -8.49 -12.90
CA LEU A 109 4.61 -9.30 -12.65
C LEU A 109 5.49 -9.35 -13.89
N THR A 110 6.79 -9.23 -13.72
CA THR A 110 7.77 -9.45 -14.78
C THR A 110 8.75 -10.52 -14.33
N GLY A 111 8.97 -11.52 -15.17
CA GLY A 111 9.90 -12.62 -14.89
C GLY A 111 10.44 -13.25 -16.16
N THR A 112 11.60 -13.88 -16.04
CA THR A 112 12.27 -14.56 -17.15
C THR A 112 12.06 -16.07 -17.05
N ALA A 113 11.62 -16.69 -18.14
CA ALA A 113 11.38 -18.13 -18.19
C ALA A 113 12.68 -18.96 -18.10
N THR A 114 13.82 -18.34 -18.35
CA THR A 114 15.13 -19.02 -18.42
C THR A 114 15.74 -19.36 -17.06
N ASP A 115 15.37 -18.60 -16.02
CA ASP A 115 15.93 -18.75 -14.67
C ASP A 115 14.86 -18.86 -13.55
N GLY A 116 13.59 -18.76 -13.90
CA GLY A 116 12.49 -18.85 -12.94
C GLY A 116 12.46 -17.68 -11.94
N VAL A 117 12.96 -16.51 -12.33
CA VAL A 117 13.12 -15.38 -11.43
C VAL A 117 12.16 -14.25 -11.75
N ILE A 118 11.51 -13.72 -10.72
CA ILE A 118 10.74 -12.48 -10.79
C ILE A 118 11.71 -11.30 -10.72
N THR A 119 11.71 -10.47 -11.75
CA THR A 119 12.60 -9.32 -11.88
C THR A 119 11.99 -8.02 -11.46
N LYS A 120 10.64 -7.87 -11.66
CA LYS A 120 9.90 -6.67 -11.28
C LYS A 120 8.48 -7.02 -10.85
N VAL A 121 8.00 -6.32 -9.85
CA VAL A 121 6.59 -6.36 -9.41
C VAL A 121 6.10 -4.94 -9.25
N GLU A 122 4.91 -4.67 -9.77
CA GLU A 122 4.24 -3.39 -9.62
C GLU A 122 2.85 -3.63 -9.02
N VAL A 123 2.56 -2.99 -7.89
CA VAL A 123 1.28 -3.07 -7.20
C VAL A 123 0.68 -1.67 -7.09
N THR A 124 -0.53 -1.50 -7.62
CA THR A 124 -1.32 -0.30 -7.43
C THR A 124 -2.34 -0.54 -6.33
N GLN A 125 -2.20 0.19 -5.22
CA GLN A 125 -3.11 0.11 -4.07
C GLN A 125 -3.55 1.52 -3.65
N GLY A 126 -4.86 1.75 -3.61
CA GLY A 126 -5.43 3.07 -3.37
C GLY A 126 -4.95 4.10 -4.40
N LYS A 127 -4.28 5.13 -3.92
CA LYS A 127 -3.68 6.21 -4.74
C LYS A 127 -2.16 6.08 -4.93
N TYR A 128 -1.59 4.93 -4.63
CA TYR A 128 -0.14 4.70 -4.71
C TYR A 128 0.20 3.52 -5.59
N ILE A 129 1.35 3.62 -6.25
CA ILE A 129 1.99 2.52 -6.97
C ILE A 129 3.29 2.20 -6.24
N CYS A 130 3.47 0.94 -5.85
CA CYS A 130 4.74 0.43 -5.38
C CYS A 130 5.39 -0.43 -6.45
N VAL A 131 6.63 -0.16 -6.73
CA VAL A 131 7.46 -0.91 -7.68
C VAL A 131 8.57 -1.59 -6.92
N TYR A 132 8.73 -2.89 -7.14
CA TYR A 132 9.88 -3.67 -6.73
C TYR A 132 10.74 -3.99 -7.95
N GLU A 133 12.04 -3.81 -7.85
CA GLU A 133 13.03 -4.23 -8.85
C GLU A 133 14.14 -5.04 -8.18
N LYS A 134 14.37 -6.27 -8.67
CA LYS A 134 15.30 -7.23 -8.06
C LYS A 134 16.72 -6.68 -7.89
N ASN A 135 17.21 -5.95 -8.89
CA ASN A 135 18.58 -5.43 -8.92
C ASN A 135 18.71 -3.99 -8.38
N GLY A 136 17.68 -3.52 -7.65
CA GLY A 136 17.58 -2.14 -7.19
C GLY A 136 16.77 -1.27 -8.15
N LEU A 137 16.24 -0.17 -7.63
CA LEU A 137 15.39 0.73 -8.40
C LEU A 137 16.20 1.41 -9.50
N THR A 138 15.69 1.36 -10.72
CA THR A 138 16.32 1.96 -11.92
C THR A 138 16.39 3.50 -11.82
N SER A 139 15.41 4.11 -11.14
CA SER A 139 15.37 5.55 -10.85
C SER A 139 14.86 5.72 -9.43
N THR A 140 15.48 6.61 -8.65
CA THR A 140 15.01 6.95 -7.30
C THR A 140 14.30 8.31 -7.25
N THR A 141 14.42 9.11 -8.29
CA THR A 141 13.89 10.47 -8.36
C THR A 141 12.37 10.51 -8.57
N ASP A 142 11.80 9.45 -9.14
CA ASP A 142 10.37 9.35 -9.45
C ASP A 142 9.53 8.88 -8.25
N TYR A 143 10.19 8.43 -7.18
CA TYR A 143 9.52 7.88 -6.01
C TYR A 143 9.45 8.89 -4.86
N LYS A 144 8.31 8.95 -4.21
CA LYS A 144 8.10 9.74 -2.98
C LYS A 144 8.65 9.06 -1.72
N TYR A 145 8.79 7.75 -1.79
CA TYR A 145 9.31 6.92 -0.70
C TYR A 145 10.08 5.74 -1.29
N THR A 146 11.21 5.41 -0.70
CA THR A 146 12.01 4.23 -1.11
C THR A 146 12.41 3.42 0.12
N SER A 147 12.43 2.10 -0.02
CA SER A 147 12.89 1.16 1.01
C SER A 147 13.57 -0.03 0.33
N GLY A 148 14.91 -0.02 0.28
CA GLY A 148 15.67 -1.02 -0.45
C GLY A 148 15.30 -1.06 -1.94
N ASN A 149 14.83 -2.20 -2.40
CA ASN A 149 14.41 -2.43 -3.78
C ASN A 149 12.96 -2.00 -4.09
N TYR A 150 12.32 -1.30 -3.16
CA TYR A 150 10.93 -0.84 -3.28
C TYR A 150 10.87 0.67 -3.42
N GLY A 151 10.12 1.16 -4.38
CA GLY A 151 9.83 2.58 -4.58
C GLY A 151 8.33 2.84 -4.66
N VAL A 152 7.84 3.86 -3.97
CA VAL A 152 6.42 4.25 -3.96
C VAL A 152 6.24 5.60 -4.61
N LYS A 153 5.33 5.68 -5.57
CA LYS A 153 4.89 6.91 -6.24
C LYS A 153 3.38 7.04 -6.26
N ALA A 154 2.88 8.23 -6.56
CA ALA A 154 1.45 8.42 -6.76
C ALA A 154 0.97 7.66 -8.00
N ALA A 155 -0.22 7.05 -7.93
CA ALA A 155 -0.93 6.58 -9.11
C ALA A 155 -1.47 7.80 -9.88
N SER A 156 -1.25 7.82 -11.16
CA SER A 156 -1.79 8.84 -12.07
C SER A 156 -3.29 8.64 -12.29
#